data_28c228d97d2a06b123e15f86c8466841
#
_entry.id   28c228d97d2a06b123e15f86c8466841
#
_cell.length_a   1.000
_cell.length_b   1.000
_cell.length_c   1.000
_cell.angle_alpha   90.00
_cell.angle_beta   90.00
_cell.angle_gamma   90.00
#
_symmetry.space_group_name_H-M   'P 1'
#
loop_
_entity.id
_entity.type
_entity.pdbx_description
1 polymer ?
#
loop_
_entity_poly.entity_id
_entity_poly.type
_entity_poly.pdbx_seq_one_letter_code
_entity_poly.pdbx_strand_id
1 'polypeptide(L)'
;GDGTGCSSGFTPLMSLDITAHEIGHGVCEATCNLIYESEPGAINERFSDCWGATIENYANPMETDAVSKLIWYLGEEVDCGTPLRRMDFPKLSGDPDTYGGINWFPVISCVPTGGNDQCGVHTNSGVMNKWYYLITNGGSGTNDIGSVYSVTGLGFADAGNILYQTELIL
;
A
#
# COMPACT_ATOMS: atom_id res chain seq x y z
N GLY A 1 -1.61 -0.44 18.55
CA GLY A 1 -0.97 0.16 19.73
C GLY A 1 -1.97 0.92 20.57
N ASP A 2 -1.70 1.09 21.84
CA ASP A 2 -2.54 1.89 22.74
C ASP A 2 -2.19 3.40 22.71
N GLY A 3 -1.38 3.83 21.76
CA GLY A 3 -0.97 5.23 21.57
C GLY A 3 -0.02 5.78 22.64
N THR A 4 0.42 4.96 23.59
CA THR A 4 1.26 5.42 24.72
C THR A 4 2.75 5.26 24.47
N GLY A 5 3.16 4.62 23.40
CA GLY A 5 4.53 4.21 23.11
C GLY A 5 5.40 5.15 22.30
N CYS A 6 4.90 6.32 21.94
CA CYS A 6 5.55 7.26 21.01
C CYS A 6 6.92 7.82 21.42
N SER A 7 7.37 7.58 22.62
CA SER A 7 8.67 8.09 23.10
C SER A 7 9.82 7.07 23.03
N SER A 8 9.58 5.82 22.60
CA SER A 8 10.58 4.73 22.75
C SER A 8 10.63 3.69 21.62
N GLY A 9 10.06 3.95 20.44
CA GLY A 9 10.05 3.01 19.33
C GLY A 9 8.68 2.37 19.06
N PHE A 10 8.62 1.42 18.13
CA PHE A 10 7.41 0.75 17.69
C PHE A 10 6.54 0.26 18.84
N THR A 11 5.27 0.66 18.84
CA THR A 11 4.21 0.01 19.61
C THR A 11 3.83 -1.32 18.92
N PRO A 12 3.05 -2.22 19.57
CA PRO A 12 2.54 -3.41 18.88
C PRO A 12 1.85 -3.03 17.56
N LEU A 13 2.14 -3.75 16.49
CA LEU A 13 1.57 -3.55 15.15
C LEU A 13 0.09 -3.96 15.14
N MET A 14 -0.78 -3.13 15.71
CA MET A 14 -2.21 -3.44 15.94
C MET A 14 -3.13 -2.28 15.54
N SER A 15 -2.73 -1.42 14.62
CA SER A 15 -3.65 -0.47 13.98
C SER A 15 -4.64 -1.21 13.07
N LEU A 16 -5.73 -0.54 12.73
CA LEU A 16 -6.77 -1.15 11.90
C LEU A 16 -6.27 -1.47 10.50
N ASP A 17 -5.55 -0.55 9.89
CA ASP A 17 -4.95 -0.67 8.57
C ASP A 17 -3.93 -1.82 8.50
N ILE A 18 -3.01 -1.91 9.48
CA ILE A 18 -2.01 -2.99 9.56
C ILE A 18 -2.70 -4.35 9.81
N THR A 19 -3.70 -4.40 10.70
CA THR A 19 -4.45 -5.65 10.91
C THR A 19 -5.19 -6.09 9.64
N ALA A 20 -5.80 -5.17 8.93
CA ALA A 20 -6.48 -5.45 7.67
C ALA A 20 -5.48 -5.83 6.55
N HIS A 21 -4.27 -5.23 6.54
CA HIS A 21 -3.17 -5.61 5.66
C HIS A 21 -2.77 -7.07 5.87
N GLU A 22 -2.53 -7.50 7.11
CA GLU A 22 -2.16 -8.89 7.40
C GLU A 22 -3.26 -9.89 7.00
N ILE A 23 -4.53 -9.54 7.19
CA ILE A 23 -5.66 -10.34 6.70
C ILE A 23 -5.69 -10.34 5.16
N GLY A 24 -5.32 -9.25 4.51
CA GLY A 24 -5.19 -9.11 3.06
C GLY A 24 -4.25 -10.15 2.44
N HIS A 25 -3.12 -10.46 3.09
CA HIS A 25 -2.26 -11.57 2.66
C HIS A 25 -3.00 -12.92 2.64
N GLY A 26 -3.84 -13.18 3.66
CA GLY A 26 -4.68 -14.39 3.70
C GLY A 26 -5.74 -14.40 2.59
N VAL A 27 -6.30 -13.25 2.21
CA VAL A 27 -7.21 -13.14 1.05
C VAL A 27 -6.47 -13.46 -0.24
N CYS A 28 -5.28 -12.88 -0.45
CA CYS A 28 -4.44 -13.14 -1.61
C CYS A 28 -4.06 -14.63 -1.70
N GLU A 29 -3.67 -15.27 -0.59
CA GLU A 29 -3.37 -16.71 -0.54
C GLU A 29 -4.58 -17.56 -0.94
N ALA A 30 -5.79 -17.18 -0.49
CA ALA A 30 -7.03 -17.90 -0.76
C ALA A 30 -7.60 -17.67 -2.18
N THR A 31 -7.12 -16.66 -2.90
CA THR A 31 -7.61 -16.24 -4.23
C THR A 31 -6.54 -16.44 -5.30
N CYS A 32 -5.73 -15.43 -5.56
CA CYS A 32 -4.73 -15.43 -6.63
C CYS A 32 -3.41 -16.14 -6.27
N ASN A 33 -3.16 -16.40 -4.98
CA ASN A 33 -2.01 -17.15 -4.47
C ASN A 33 -0.66 -16.73 -5.08
N LEU A 34 -0.41 -15.42 -5.15
CA LEU A 34 0.81 -14.85 -5.70
C LEU A 34 2.03 -15.26 -4.89
N ILE A 35 3.07 -15.72 -5.56
CA ILE A 35 4.36 -16.05 -4.93
C ILE A 35 4.92 -14.80 -4.26
N TYR A 36 5.34 -14.94 -2.99
CA TYR A 36 5.83 -13.80 -2.19
C TYR A 36 7.31 -13.51 -2.47
N GLU A 37 7.61 -13.11 -3.72
CA GLU A 37 8.94 -12.68 -4.16
C GLU A 37 8.83 -11.79 -5.40
N SER A 38 9.77 -10.85 -5.55
CA SER A 38 9.89 -9.97 -6.71
C SER A 38 8.56 -9.23 -7.03
N GLU A 39 8.18 -9.10 -8.31
CA GLU A 39 6.97 -8.39 -8.74
C GLU A 39 5.68 -9.04 -8.26
N PRO A 40 5.48 -10.36 -8.31
CA PRO A 40 4.29 -10.99 -7.73
C PRO A 40 4.15 -10.72 -6.23
N GLY A 41 5.26 -10.76 -5.49
CA GLY A 41 5.26 -10.43 -4.06
C GLY A 41 4.93 -8.95 -3.80
N ALA A 42 5.41 -8.04 -4.65
CA ALA A 42 5.04 -6.63 -4.57
C ALA A 42 3.54 -6.39 -4.86
N ILE A 43 2.93 -7.20 -5.73
CA ILE A 43 1.49 -7.16 -5.97
C ILE A 43 0.72 -7.72 -4.76
N ASN A 44 1.20 -8.77 -4.11
CA ASN A 44 0.63 -9.32 -2.88
C ASN A 44 0.65 -8.26 -1.76
N GLU A 45 1.80 -7.61 -1.53
CA GLU A 45 1.91 -6.48 -0.59
C GLU A 45 0.92 -5.37 -0.90
N ARG A 46 0.80 -4.99 -2.17
CA ARG A 46 -0.13 -3.95 -2.59
C ARG A 46 -1.59 -4.33 -2.34
N PHE A 47 -2.00 -5.57 -2.60
CA PHE A 47 -3.36 -6.01 -2.27
C PHE A 47 -3.64 -5.81 -0.79
N SER A 48 -2.71 -6.20 0.06
CA SER A 48 -2.80 -6.04 1.51
C SER A 48 -2.89 -4.57 1.93
N ASP A 49 -2.04 -3.68 1.39
CA ASP A 49 -2.09 -2.24 1.65
C ASP A 49 -3.44 -1.63 1.20
N CYS A 50 -3.96 -2.04 0.04
CA CYS A 50 -5.25 -1.56 -0.45
C CYS A 50 -6.41 -2.01 0.46
N TRP A 51 -6.37 -3.23 0.99
CA TRP A 51 -7.33 -3.69 1.99
C TRP A 51 -7.22 -2.88 3.28
N GLY A 52 -5.99 -2.58 3.75
CA GLY A 52 -5.74 -1.71 4.88
C GLY A 52 -6.48 -0.38 4.73
N ALA A 53 -6.17 0.38 3.69
CA ALA A 53 -6.79 1.68 3.42
C ALA A 53 -8.32 1.60 3.20
N THR A 54 -8.81 0.53 2.54
CA THR A 54 -10.25 0.35 2.27
C THR A 54 -11.03 0.08 3.55
N ILE A 55 -10.55 -0.81 4.41
CA ILE A 55 -11.20 -1.18 5.67
C ILE A 55 -11.16 -0.01 6.64
N GLU A 56 -10.05 0.71 6.71
CA GLU A 56 -9.95 1.90 7.54
C GLU A 56 -10.94 2.98 7.11
N ASN A 57 -11.03 3.28 5.81
CA ASN A 57 -12.04 4.20 5.29
C ASN A 57 -13.48 3.73 5.59
N TYR A 58 -13.75 2.43 5.52
CA TYR A 58 -15.07 1.88 5.82
C TYR A 58 -15.43 2.01 7.30
N ALA A 59 -14.47 1.73 8.18
CA ALA A 59 -14.68 1.77 9.63
C ALA A 59 -14.84 3.21 10.15
N ASN A 60 -14.10 4.16 9.57
CA ASN A 60 -14.00 5.54 10.05
C ASN A 60 -14.40 6.60 9.00
N PRO A 61 -15.56 6.47 8.32
CA PRO A 61 -15.93 7.37 7.22
C PRO A 61 -16.21 8.82 7.67
N MET A 62 -16.45 9.02 8.95
CA MET A 62 -16.86 10.29 9.55
C MET A 62 -15.85 10.84 10.55
N GLU A 63 -14.69 10.23 10.68
CA GLU A 63 -13.73 10.63 11.68
C GLU A 63 -13.15 12.01 11.38
N THR A 64 -13.17 12.86 12.41
CA THR A 64 -12.73 14.26 12.32
C THR A 64 -11.31 14.47 12.84
N ASP A 65 -10.70 13.43 13.37
CA ASP A 65 -9.31 13.43 13.84
C ASP A 65 -8.35 13.62 12.67
N ALA A 66 -7.35 14.46 12.86
CA ALA A 66 -6.39 14.78 11.81
C ALA A 66 -5.48 13.59 11.46
N VAL A 67 -5.29 12.65 12.39
CA VAL A 67 -4.45 11.44 12.20
C VAL A 67 -5.24 10.38 11.45
N SER A 68 -6.47 10.11 11.86
CA SER A 68 -7.33 9.08 11.27
C SER A 68 -7.85 9.40 9.86
N LYS A 69 -7.70 10.64 9.39
CA LYS A 69 -7.97 11.01 7.99
C LYS A 69 -6.86 10.63 7.03
N LEU A 70 -5.76 10.12 7.52
CA LEU A 70 -4.61 9.76 6.71
C LEU A 70 -4.71 8.32 6.17
N ILE A 71 -5.90 7.90 5.77
CA ILE A 71 -6.20 6.56 5.22
C ILE A 71 -5.27 6.10 4.08
N TRP A 72 -4.46 6.99 3.54
CA TRP A 72 -3.42 6.70 2.56
C TRP A 72 -2.03 6.51 3.16
N TYR A 73 -1.96 6.56 4.50
CA TYR A 73 -0.75 6.34 5.27
C TYR A 73 -0.89 4.99 5.97
N LEU A 74 0.02 4.07 5.74
CA LEU A 74 -0.02 2.74 6.36
C LEU A 74 0.84 2.75 7.62
N GLY A 75 0.25 2.36 8.74
CA GLY A 75 0.94 2.18 10.01
C GLY A 75 1.29 3.46 10.77
N GLU A 76 0.72 4.61 10.44
CA GLU A 76 1.01 5.88 11.14
C GLU A 76 0.60 5.86 12.61
N GLU A 77 -0.46 5.12 12.96
CA GLU A 77 -0.87 4.94 14.36
C GLU A 77 0.14 4.09 15.16
N VAL A 78 0.94 3.29 14.48
CA VAL A 78 1.95 2.42 15.11
C VAL A 78 3.23 3.19 15.42
N ASP A 79 3.62 4.12 14.57
CA ASP A 79 4.84 4.94 14.71
C ASP A 79 4.53 6.44 14.87
N CYS A 80 3.51 6.76 15.68
CA CYS A 80 3.25 8.11 16.17
C CYS A 80 3.05 9.17 15.09
N GLY A 81 2.34 8.82 14.04
CA GLY A 81 2.05 9.69 12.91
C GLY A 81 3.07 9.58 11.77
N THR A 82 4.11 8.73 11.93
CA THR A 82 5.05 8.45 10.85
C THR A 82 4.60 7.18 10.12
N PRO A 83 4.14 7.27 8.86
CA PRO A 83 3.69 6.08 8.15
C PRO A 83 4.86 5.19 7.75
N LEU A 84 4.65 3.88 7.78
CA LEU A 84 5.56 2.89 7.20
C LEU A 84 5.60 3.05 5.67
N ARG A 85 4.45 3.27 5.05
CA ARG A 85 4.30 3.53 3.60
C ARG A 85 3.25 4.60 3.36
N ARG A 86 3.38 5.31 2.23
CA ARG A 86 2.41 6.29 1.76
C ARG A 86 1.88 5.90 0.39
N MET A 87 0.58 5.68 0.28
CA MET A 87 -0.05 5.35 -1.00
C MET A 87 -0.28 6.58 -1.89
N ASP A 88 -0.54 7.74 -1.27
CA ASP A 88 -0.74 9.02 -1.98
C ASP A 88 0.57 9.54 -2.60
N PHE A 89 1.69 9.37 -1.92
CA PHE A 89 3.00 9.84 -2.35
C PHE A 89 4.13 8.88 -1.91
N PRO A 90 4.25 7.68 -2.53
CA PRO A 90 5.19 6.63 -2.10
C PRO A 90 6.63 7.09 -1.95
N LYS A 91 7.10 8.01 -2.80
CA LYS A 91 8.48 8.54 -2.75
C LYS A 91 8.86 9.20 -1.42
N LEU A 92 7.89 9.68 -0.65
CA LEU A 92 8.20 10.24 0.69
C LEU A 92 8.53 9.16 1.72
N SER A 93 8.13 7.92 1.48
CA SER A 93 8.52 6.74 2.27
C SER A 93 9.73 6.00 1.66
N GLY A 94 10.30 6.52 0.57
CA GLY A 94 11.41 5.87 -0.13
C GLY A 94 10.98 4.83 -1.18
N ASP A 95 9.68 4.70 -1.44
CA ASP A 95 9.13 3.72 -2.39
C ASP A 95 8.92 4.35 -3.79
N PRO A 96 8.93 3.56 -4.88
CA PRO A 96 8.65 4.06 -6.21
C PRO A 96 7.14 4.33 -6.40
N ASP A 97 6.79 5.33 -7.20
CA ASP A 97 5.43 5.55 -7.71
C ASP A 97 5.31 5.24 -9.22
N THR A 98 6.42 4.82 -9.82
CA THR A 98 6.56 4.56 -11.26
C THR A 98 7.40 3.30 -11.47
N TYR A 99 6.91 2.36 -12.28
CA TYR A 99 7.64 1.15 -12.63
C TYR A 99 8.96 1.51 -13.32
N GLY A 100 10.08 1.01 -12.77
CA GLY A 100 11.42 1.34 -13.25
C GLY A 100 11.84 2.80 -13.03
N GLY A 101 11.06 3.58 -12.27
CA GLY A 101 11.34 4.97 -11.93
C GLY A 101 12.24 5.16 -10.70
N ILE A 102 12.15 6.34 -10.11
CA ILE A 102 12.92 6.69 -8.89
C ILE A 102 12.50 5.74 -7.74
N ASN A 103 13.49 5.24 -7.00
CA ASN A 103 13.35 4.28 -5.90
C ASN A 103 12.95 2.85 -6.32
N TRP A 104 12.78 2.55 -7.62
CA TRP A 104 12.47 1.19 -8.05
C TRP A 104 13.60 0.22 -7.66
N PHE A 105 13.25 -0.85 -6.93
CA PHE A 105 14.17 -1.94 -6.63
C PHE A 105 14.29 -2.84 -7.88
N PRO A 106 15.51 -3.01 -8.45
CA PRO A 106 15.69 -3.78 -9.68
C PRO A 106 15.50 -5.28 -9.44
N VAL A 107 14.54 -5.89 -10.13
CA VAL A 107 14.19 -7.31 -9.99
C VAL A 107 14.89 -8.23 -10.99
N ILE A 108 15.44 -7.69 -12.08
CA ILE A 108 16.13 -8.47 -13.12
C ILE A 108 17.40 -9.09 -12.52
N SER A 109 17.49 -10.43 -12.59
CA SER A 109 18.59 -11.22 -12.02
C SER A 109 18.72 -11.12 -10.49
N CYS A 110 17.73 -10.60 -9.79
CA CYS A 110 17.68 -10.64 -8.35
C CYS A 110 17.36 -12.05 -7.87
N VAL A 111 18.06 -12.54 -6.85
CA VAL A 111 17.77 -13.80 -6.17
C VAL A 111 17.06 -13.46 -4.86
N PRO A 112 15.79 -13.87 -4.65
CA PRO A 112 15.03 -13.51 -3.47
C PRO A 112 15.65 -14.04 -2.18
N THR A 113 15.76 -13.18 -1.18
CA THR A 113 16.24 -13.50 0.17
C THR A 113 15.56 -12.56 1.18
N GLY A 114 15.51 -12.96 2.46
CA GLY A 114 15.05 -12.05 3.52
C GLY A 114 15.89 -10.78 3.66
N GLY A 115 17.17 -10.82 3.28
CA GLY A 115 18.07 -9.67 3.39
C GLY A 115 17.88 -8.60 2.29
N ASN A 116 17.23 -8.96 1.17
CA ASN A 116 16.90 -8.03 0.09
C ASN A 116 15.39 -7.85 -0.10
N ASP A 117 14.63 -8.09 0.96
CA ASP A 117 13.18 -7.91 0.95
C ASP A 117 12.52 -8.77 -0.14
N GLN A 118 12.92 -10.03 -0.29
CA GLN A 118 12.46 -10.95 -1.35
C GLN A 118 12.50 -10.31 -2.75
N CYS A 119 13.55 -9.54 -3.03
CA CYS A 119 13.72 -8.69 -4.22
C CYS A 119 12.77 -7.48 -4.23
N GLY A 120 12.61 -6.84 -3.08
CA GLY A 120 11.96 -5.53 -2.97
C GLY A 120 10.43 -5.59 -2.98
N VAL A 121 9.82 -6.61 -2.36
CA VAL A 121 8.35 -6.75 -2.36
C VAL A 121 7.66 -5.58 -1.68
N HIS A 122 8.13 -5.13 -0.52
CA HIS A 122 7.56 -3.97 0.17
C HIS A 122 7.87 -2.67 -0.57
N THR A 123 9.10 -2.51 -1.08
CA THR A 123 9.50 -1.30 -1.81
C THR A 123 8.67 -1.13 -3.09
N ASN A 124 8.65 -2.14 -3.95
CA ASN A 124 8.01 -2.05 -5.27
C ASN A 124 6.47 -2.02 -5.23
N SER A 125 5.86 -2.39 -4.09
CA SER A 125 4.41 -2.23 -3.86
C SER A 125 3.95 -0.79 -4.05
N GLY A 126 4.83 0.20 -3.83
CA GLY A 126 4.56 1.62 -3.96
C GLY A 126 3.98 2.03 -5.32
N VAL A 127 4.41 1.38 -6.42
CA VAL A 127 3.87 1.65 -7.77
C VAL A 127 2.37 1.38 -7.83
N MET A 128 1.96 0.24 -7.31
CA MET A 128 0.55 -0.16 -7.34
C MET A 128 -0.26 0.51 -6.23
N ASN A 129 0.36 0.88 -5.11
CA ASN A 129 -0.25 1.74 -4.09
C ASN A 129 -0.62 3.10 -4.69
N LYS A 130 0.29 3.71 -5.46
CA LYS A 130 -0.01 4.95 -6.20
C LYS A 130 -1.14 4.77 -7.20
N TRP A 131 -1.18 3.65 -7.90
CA TRP A 131 -2.28 3.34 -8.82
C TRP A 131 -3.62 3.26 -8.09
N TYR A 132 -3.68 2.57 -6.94
CA TYR A 132 -4.92 2.45 -6.15
C TYR A 132 -5.40 3.81 -5.62
N TYR A 133 -4.48 4.62 -5.12
CA TYR A 133 -4.78 6.01 -4.75
C TYR A 133 -5.41 6.77 -5.92
N LEU A 134 -4.82 6.67 -7.11
CA LEU A 134 -5.29 7.40 -8.30
C LEU A 134 -6.66 6.91 -8.78
N ILE A 135 -6.92 5.61 -8.82
CA ILE A 135 -8.24 5.12 -9.23
C ILE A 135 -9.33 5.43 -8.20
N THR A 136 -8.97 5.58 -6.94
CA THR A 136 -9.91 5.92 -5.87
C THR A 136 -10.21 7.41 -5.84
N ASN A 137 -9.19 8.26 -5.79
CA ASN A 137 -9.32 9.71 -5.61
C ASN A 137 -9.28 10.52 -6.89
N GLY A 138 -8.72 9.95 -7.96
CA GLY A 138 -8.37 10.71 -9.16
C GLY A 138 -7.05 11.46 -9.02
N GLY A 139 -6.64 12.10 -10.09
CA GLY A 139 -5.46 12.93 -10.13
C GLY A 139 -4.84 13.04 -11.51
N SER A 140 -3.94 13.97 -11.68
CA SER A 140 -3.19 14.15 -12.93
C SER A 140 -1.75 14.54 -12.64
N GLY A 141 -0.86 14.23 -13.59
CA GLY A 141 0.57 14.54 -13.44
C GLY A 141 1.40 13.95 -14.57
N THR A 142 2.70 13.95 -14.33
CA THR A 142 3.68 13.28 -15.20
C THR A 142 4.53 12.37 -14.32
N ASN A 143 4.68 11.12 -14.70
CA ASN A 143 5.48 10.15 -13.95
C ASN A 143 6.99 10.29 -14.25
N ASP A 144 7.83 9.51 -13.55
CA ASP A 144 9.29 9.61 -13.63
C ASP A 144 9.85 9.29 -15.03
N ILE A 145 9.11 8.55 -15.86
CA ILE A 145 9.51 8.20 -17.23
C ILE A 145 8.86 9.13 -18.28
N GLY A 146 8.24 10.23 -17.85
CA GLY A 146 7.71 11.26 -18.73
C GLY A 146 6.30 10.98 -19.26
N SER A 147 5.60 9.94 -18.79
CA SER A 147 4.22 9.66 -19.19
C SER A 147 3.25 10.57 -18.46
N VAL A 148 2.43 11.31 -19.22
CA VAL A 148 1.36 12.15 -18.68
C VAL A 148 0.15 11.28 -18.36
N TYR A 149 -0.47 11.51 -17.21
CA TYR A 149 -1.69 10.82 -16.81
C TYR A 149 -2.75 11.79 -16.30
N SER A 150 -4.01 11.40 -16.47
CA SER A 150 -5.18 12.05 -15.89
C SER A 150 -6.22 10.98 -15.59
N VAL A 151 -6.55 10.82 -14.33
CA VAL A 151 -7.45 9.77 -13.84
C VAL A 151 -8.62 10.41 -13.11
N THR A 152 -9.85 9.98 -13.44
CA THR A 152 -11.05 10.33 -12.69
C THR A 152 -11.23 9.32 -11.56
N GLY A 153 -11.36 9.80 -10.32
CA GLY A 153 -11.57 8.94 -9.17
C GLY A 153 -12.93 8.24 -9.21
N LEU A 154 -12.94 6.97 -8.77
CA LEU A 154 -14.11 6.12 -8.70
C LEU A 154 -14.71 6.07 -7.29
N GLY A 155 -13.94 6.45 -6.28
CA GLY A 155 -14.26 6.26 -4.86
C GLY A 155 -13.95 4.84 -4.37
N PHE A 156 -13.93 4.67 -3.04
CA PHE A 156 -13.54 3.41 -2.40
C PHE A 156 -14.42 2.22 -2.75
N ALA A 157 -15.75 2.44 -2.93
CA ALA A 157 -16.66 1.34 -3.22
C ALA A 157 -16.33 0.64 -4.55
N ASP A 158 -16.16 1.41 -5.61
CA ASP A 158 -15.86 0.87 -6.94
C ASP A 158 -14.39 0.42 -7.04
N ALA A 159 -13.46 1.18 -6.47
CA ALA A 159 -12.04 0.80 -6.43
C ALA A 159 -11.84 -0.52 -5.65
N GLY A 160 -12.51 -0.69 -4.50
CA GLY A 160 -12.47 -1.93 -3.72
C GLY A 160 -13.10 -3.13 -4.45
N ASN A 161 -14.19 -2.91 -5.19
CA ASN A 161 -14.76 -3.94 -6.06
C ASN A 161 -13.77 -4.38 -7.16
N ILE A 162 -13.11 -3.43 -7.82
CA ILE A 162 -12.09 -3.73 -8.83
C ILE A 162 -10.94 -4.52 -8.20
N LEU A 163 -10.48 -4.10 -7.01
CA LEU A 163 -9.43 -4.79 -6.27
C LEU A 163 -9.80 -6.26 -6.06
N TYR A 164 -10.94 -6.53 -5.44
CA TYR A 164 -11.39 -7.89 -5.12
C TYR A 164 -11.62 -8.75 -6.36
N GLN A 165 -12.28 -8.20 -7.40
CA GLN A 165 -12.47 -8.94 -8.64
C GLN A 165 -11.14 -9.27 -9.32
N THR A 166 -10.14 -8.41 -9.21
CA THR A 166 -8.79 -8.67 -9.74
C THR A 166 -8.13 -9.83 -9.01
N GLU A 167 -8.23 -9.91 -7.68
CA GLU A 167 -7.71 -11.04 -6.88
C GLU A 167 -8.39 -12.38 -7.23
N LEU A 168 -9.66 -12.35 -7.64
CA LEU A 168 -10.39 -13.57 -7.99
C LEU A 168 -10.04 -14.14 -9.38
N ILE A 169 -9.46 -13.34 -10.27
CA ILE A 169 -9.20 -13.71 -11.66
C ILE A 169 -7.71 -13.86 -12.01
N LEU A 170 -6.80 -13.45 -11.12
CA LEU A 170 -5.35 -13.66 -11.26
C LEU A 170 -4.96 -15.08 -10.86
#